data_812eca7aff42f3aaebdec3cf997e66b6
#
_entry.id   812eca7aff42f3aaebdec3cf997e66b6
#
_cell.length_a   1.000
_cell.length_b   1.000
_cell.length_c   1.000
_cell.angle_alpha   90.00
_cell.angle_beta   90.00
_cell.angle_gamma   90.00
#
_symmetry.space_group_name_H-M   'P 1'
#
loop_
_entity.id
_entity.type
_entity.pdbx_description
1 polymer ?
#
loop_
_entity_poly.entity_id
_entity_poly.type
_entity_poly.pdbx_seq_one_letter_code
_entity_poly.pdbx_strand_id
1 'polypeptide(L)'
;FKAFISYVTSTATLSELAGQQRVSRWTLDRRFEPFWLIDIPNDGAPQRVYDQIFIDGTYTAAGCLLVAASRDHVIAWHWTKHETAHAYTQLLRKIAEPLCVVLDGGQGALTAIKACWPNVMIQRCLVHAQRVIRRYTTSRPRTDAGKTIYALALKLTRVTTLEQAREWTLR
;
A
#
# COMPACT_ATOMS: atom_id res chain seq x y z
N PHE A 1 16.48 20.45 -3.64
CA PHE A 1 16.04 19.19 -3.01
C PHE A 1 14.62 19.29 -2.44
N LYS A 2 14.30 20.29 -1.56
CA LYS A 2 12.98 20.43 -0.93
C LYS A 2 11.80 20.42 -1.93
N ALA A 3 11.94 21.11 -3.07
CA ALA A 3 10.90 21.11 -4.10
C ALA A 3 10.73 19.74 -4.76
N PHE A 4 11.79 18.98 -4.95
CA PHE A 4 11.72 17.61 -5.45
C PHE A 4 10.96 16.71 -4.47
N ILE A 5 11.29 16.78 -3.18
CA ILE A 5 10.54 16.05 -2.14
C ILE A 5 9.06 16.44 -2.16
N SER A 6 8.74 17.73 -2.21
CA SER A 6 7.36 18.18 -2.32
C SER A 6 6.66 17.63 -3.57
N TYR A 7 7.34 17.58 -4.70
CA TYR A 7 6.83 17.01 -5.95
C TYR A 7 6.48 15.53 -5.85
N VAL A 8 7.34 14.72 -5.22
CA VAL A 8 7.13 13.27 -5.13
C VAL A 8 6.24 12.84 -3.96
N THR A 9 6.07 13.66 -2.92
CA THR A 9 5.33 13.30 -1.71
C THR A 9 3.99 14.02 -1.53
N SER A 10 3.67 15.00 -2.40
CA SER A 10 2.42 15.75 -2.30
C SER A 10 1.64 15.74 -3.62
N THR A 11 0.53 16.47 -3.66
CA THR A 11 -0.28 16.68 -4.88
C THR A 11 0.19 17.89 -5.69
N ALA A 12 1.30 18.54 -5.31
CA ALA A 12 1.82 19.73 -5.99
C ALA A 12 2.30 19.37 -7.40
N THR A 13 1.83 20.13 -8.37
CA THR A 13 2.25 19.98 -9.76
C THR A 13 3.62 20.64 -10.01
N LEU A 14 4.32 20.16 -11.03
CA LEU A 14 5.59 20.75 -11.45
C LEU A 14 5.43 22.25 -11.80
N SER A 15 4.28 22.65 -12.38
CA SER A 15 3.98 24.03 -12.74
C SER A 15 3.81 24.92 -11.51
N GLU A 16 3.10 24.46 -10.49
CA GLU A 16 2.93 25.19 -9.24
C GLU A 16 4.27 25.39 -8.52
N LEU A 17 5.08 24.33 -8.43
CA LEU A 17 6.41 24.42 -7.81
C LEU A 17 7.35 25.34 -8.59
N ALA A 18 7.29 25.32 -9.92
CA ALA A 18 8.06 26.24 -10.76
C ALA A 18 7.67 27.69 -10.53
N GLY A 19 6.35 27.99 -10.44
CA GLY A 19 5.83 29.30 -10.10
C GLY A 19 6.31 29.77 -8.72
N GLN A 20 6.25 28.93 -7.70
CA GLN A 20 6.77 29.24 -6.35
C GLN A 20 8.26 29.59 -6.36
N GLN A 21 9.06 28.92 -7.21
CA GLN A 21 10.50 29.17 -7.33
C GLN A 21 10.86 30.24 -8.36
N ARG A 22 9.88 30.84 -9.02
CA ARG A 22 10.06 31.86 -10.07
C ARG A 22 10.97 31.39 -11.22
N VAL A 23 10.82 30.12 -11.62
CA VAL A 23 11.55 29.53 -12.76
C VAL A 23 10.58 28.91 -13.75
N SER A 24 11.03 28.61 -14.96
CA SER A 24 10.22 27.86 -15.91
C SER A 24 10.05 26.40 -15.46
N ARG A 25 8.93 25.76 -15.88
CA ARG A 25 8.69 24.34 -15.65
C ARG A 25 9.87 23.48 -16.15
N TRP A 26 10.38 23.78 -17.33
CA TRP A 26 11.51 23.09 -17.91
C TRP A 26 12.79 23.23 -17.08
N THR A 27 13.05 24.41 -16.54
CA THR A 27 14.20 24.66 -15.66
C THR A 27 14.09 23.82 -14.38
N LEU A 28 12.90 23.72 -13.81
CA LEU A 28 12.69 22.93 -12.60
C LEU A 28 12.80 21.43 -12.88
N ASP A 29 12.27 20.97 -14.00
CA ASP A 29 12.36 19.57 -14.44
C ASP A 29 13.83 19.12 -14.59
N ARG A 30 14.65 19.90 -15.29
CA ARG A 30 16.09 19.64 -15.37
C ARG A 30 16.80 19.63 -14.02
N ARG A 31 16.37 20.47 -13.07
CA ARG A 31 16.92 20.44 -11.69
C ARG A 31 16.55 19.17 -10.97
N PHE A 32 15.51 18.48 -11.37
CA PHE A 32 15.06 17.22 -10.76
C PHE A 32 15.78 15.99 -11.34
N GLU A 33 16.32 16.08 -12.56
CA GLU A 33 17.01 14.96 -13.22
C GLU A 33 18.03 14.22 -12.32
N PRO A 34 18.95 14.90 -11.60
CA PRO A 34 19.90 14.20 -10.74
C PRO A 34 19.25 13.44 -9.58
N PHE A 35 18.09 13.89 -9.10
CA PHE A 35 17.39 13.26 -7.97
C PHE A 35 16.70 11.97 -8.35
N TRP A 36 16.36 11.78 -9.64
CA TRP A 36 15.81 10.52 -10.14
C TRP A 36 16.85 9.39 -10.22
N LEU A 37 18.13 9.73 -10.12
CA LEU A 37 19.25 8.78 -10.16
C LEU A 37 19.71 8.38 -8.75
N ILE A 38 19.06 8.87 -7.70
CA ILE A 38 19.40 8.49 -6.31
C ILE A 38 18.95 7.06 -6.08
N ASP A 39 19.90 6.20 -5.69
CA ASP A 39 19.60 4.86 -5.25
C ASP A 39 18.79 4.90 -3.96
N ILE A 40 17.61 4.27 -3.99
CA ILE A 40 16.76 4.14 -2.82
C ILE A 40 17.19 2.90 -2.06
N PRO A 41 17.60 3.01 -0.77
CA PRO A 41 17.98 1.87 0.04
C PRO A 41 16.89 0.79 0.05
N ASN A 42 17.30 -0.47 -0.11
CA ASN A 42 16.40 -1.62 -0.16
C ASN A 42 17.03 -2.85 0.52
N ASP A 43 17.72 -2.61 1.61
CA ASP A 43 18.43 -3.65 2.37
C ASP A 43 17.46 -4.56 3.13
N GLY A 44 16.24 -4.08 3.33
CA GLY A 44 15.23 -4.77 4.13
C GLY A 44 15.55 -4.74 5.62
N ALA A 45 14.93 -5.65 6.36
CA ALA A 45 15.12 -5.79 7.80
C ALA A 45 15.05 -7.28 8.23
N PRO A 46 16.02 -8.11 7.81
CA PRO A 46 15.96 -9.56 8.03
C PRO A 46 16.12 -9.97 9.50
N GLN A 47 16.56 -9.06 10.37
CA GLN A 47 16.78 -9.31 11.80
C GLN A 47 15.81 -8.58 12.72
N ARG A 48 14.88 -7.77 12.14
CA ARG A 48 13.90 -7.02 12.92
C ARG A 48 12.52 -7.63 12.75
N VAL A 49 11.96 -8.15 13.82
CA VAL A 49 10.56 -8.59 13.86
C VAL A 49 9.66 -7.39 14.09
N TYR A 50 8.66 -7.22 13.22
CA TYR A 50 7.63 -6.18 13.32
C TYR A 50 6.34 -6.77 13.88
N ASP A 51 5.62 -6.02 14.71
CA ASP A 51 4.31 -6.44 15.20
C ASP A 51 3.32 -6.56 14.02
N GLN A 52 3.38 -5.60 13.10
CA GLN A 52 2.52 -5.57 11.93
C GLN A 52 3.24 -4.95 10.73
N ILE A 53 3.10 -5.60 9.57
CA ILE A 53 3.51 -5.03 8.27
C ILE A 53 2.35 -5.01 7.30
N PHE A 54 2.42 -4.09 6.34
CA PHE A 54 1.49 -3.95 5.23
C PHE A 54 2.20 -4.34 3.94
N ILE A 55 1.57 -5.19 3.13
CA ILE A 55 2.08 -5.60 1.83
C ILE A 55 1.06 -5.21 0.77
N ASP A 56 1.53 -4.48 -0.25
CA ASP A 56 0.70 -4.05 -1.37
C ASP A 56 1.52 -3.98 -2.65
N GLY A 57 0.85 -4.08 -3.79
CA GLY A 57 1.43 -3.93 -5.11
C GLY A 57 0.82 -2.75 -5.84
N THR A 58 1.66 -1.96 -6.50
CA THR A 58 1.21 -0.82 -7.32
C THR A 58 1.69 -0.98 -8.75
N TYR A 59 0.75 -1.06 -9.69
CA TYR A 59 1.06 -1.12 -11.11
C TYR A 59 1.34 0.26 -11.68
N THR A 60 2.37 0.31 -12.50
CA THR A 60 2.73 1.46 -13.34
C THR A 60 2.78 1.04 -14.80
N ALA A 61 2.99 1.97 -15.72
CA ALA A 61 3.17 1.65 -17.14
C ALA A 61 4.39 0.74 -17.40
N ALA A 62 5.40 0.74 -16.52
CA ALA A 62 6.64 -0.01 -16.69
C ALA A 62 6.65 -1.36 -15.94
N GLY A 63 5.71 -1.62 -15.03
CA GLY A 63 5.66 -2.85 -14.23
C GLY A 63 4.92 -2.65 -12.92
N CYS A 64 5.21 -3.49 -11.95
CA CYS A 64 4.60 -3.49 -10.64
C CYS A 64 5.66 -3.29 -9.56
N LEU A 65 5.43 -2.37 -8.64
CA LEU A 65 6.22 -2.17 -7.44
C LEU A 65 5.52 -2.85 -6.27
N LEU A 66 6.12 -3.91 -5.74
CA LEU A 66 5.70 -4.55 -4.50
C LEU A 66 6.38 -3.85 -3.34
N VAL A 67 5.62 -3.49 -2.31
CA VAL A 67 6.11 -2.77 -1.14
C VAL A 67 5.70 -3.50 0.13
N ALA A 68 6.63 -3.61 1.05
CA ALA A 68 6.36 -3.98 2.44
C ALA A 68 6.69 -2.79 3.33
N ALA A 69 5.75 -2.37 4.14
CA ALA A 69 5.87 -1.18 5.00
C ALA A 69 5.40 -1.47 6.43
N SER A 70 6.01 -0.79 7.39
CA SER A 70 5.45 -0.59 8.73
C SER A 70 4.47 0.60 8.70
N ARG A 71 3.98 1.03 9.87
CA ARG A 71 3.22 2.28 9.97
C ARG A 71 4.05 3.52 9.63
N ASP A 72 5.36 3.44 9.86
CA ASP A 72 6.24 4.62 9.90
C ASP A 72 7.12 4.74 8.65
N HIS A 73 7.43 3.61 8.00
CA HIS A 73 8.36 3.61 6.87
C HIS A 73 8.20 2.38 5.98
N VAL A 74 8.71 2.48 4.77
CA VAL A 74 8.91 1.35 3.86
C VAL A 74 10.09 0.51 4.36
N ILE A 75 9.85 -0.80 4.56
CA ILE A 75 10.85 -1.74 5.05
C ILE A 75 11.66 -2.30 3.88
N ALA A 76 10.95 -2.72 2.83
CA ALA A 76 11.55 -3.27 1.63
C ALA A 76 10.61 -3.10 0.43
N TRP A 77 11.18 -3.16 -0.75
CA TRP A 77 10.43 -3.15 -2.00
C TRP A 77 11.03 -4.10 -3.03
N HIS A 78 10.23 -4.49 -4.01
CA HIS A 78 10.66 -5.34 -5.12
C HIS A 78 9.96 -4.93 -6.41
N TRP A 79 10.76 -4.65 -7.44
CA TRP A 79 10.25 -4.34 -8.76
C TRP A 79 10.04 -5.60 -9.59
N THR A 80 8.90 -5.74 -10.23
CA THR A 80 8.54 -6.91 -11.03
C THR A 80 7.63 -6.53 -12.19
N LYS A 81 7.39 -7.42 -13.14
CA LYS A 81 6.38 -7.22 -14.19
C LYS A 81 4.96 -7.50 -13.69
N HIS A 82 4.79 -8.49 -12.81
CA HIS A 82 3.49 -8.97 -12.35
C HIS A 82 3.55 -9.41 -10.89
N GLU A 83 2.42 -9.29 -10.19
CA GLU A 83 2.24 -9.76 -8.82
C GLU A 83 2.15 -11.30 -8.75
N THR A 84 3.28 -11.97 -8.85
CA THR A 84 3.37 -13.43 -8.74
C THR A 84 3.82 -13.88 -7.35
N ALA A 85 3.54 -15.12 -6.97
CA ALA A 85 4.06 -15.68 -5.72
C ALA A 85 5.60 -15.63 -5.67
N HIS A 86 6.26 -15.85 -6.80
CA HIS A 86 7.71 -15.73 -6.90
C HIS A 86 8.21 -14.30 -6.59
N ALA A 87 7.59 -13.29 -7.17
CA ALA A 87 7.95 -11.89 -6.93
C ALA A 87 7.75 -11.49 -5.46
N TYR A 88 6.62 -11.89 -4.86
CA TYR A 88 6.40 -11.69 -3.42
C TYR A 88 7.44 -12.45 -2.57
N THR A 89 7.82 -13.67 -2.93
CA THR A 89 8.89 -14.40 -2.22
C THR A 89 10.21 -13.63 -2.22
N GLN A 90 10.57 -12.95 -3.33
CA GLN A 90 11.78 -12.11 -3.38
C GLN A 90 11.68 -10.91 -2.43
N LEU A 91 10.50 -10.32 -2.26
CA LEU A 91 10.27 -9.26 -1.29
C LEU A 91 10.38 -9.79 0.14
N LEU A 92 9.67 -10.89 0.45
CA LEU A 92 9.56 -11.45 1.80
C LEU A 92 10.90 -11.94 2.36
N ARG A 93 11.79 -12.45 1.51
CA ARG A 93 13.14 -12.89 1.92
C ARG A 93 14.02 -11.79 2.51
N LYS A 94 13.66 -10.52 2.29
CA LYS A 94 14.37 -9.37 2.84
C LYS A 94 13.91 -8.99 4.25
N ILE A 95 12.89 -9.66 4.79
CA ILE A 95 12.19 -9.25 6.01
C ILE A 95 12.03 -10.47 6.92
N ALA A 96 12.29 -10.30 8.22
CA ALA A 96 11.95 -11.33 9.20
C ALA A 96 10.42 -11.54 9.28
N GLU A 97 9.98 -12.76 9.61
CA GLU A 97 8.57 -13.06 9.82
C GLU A 97 7.96 -12.12 10.86
N PRO A 98 6.94 -11.31 10.52
CA PRO A 98 6.27 -10.43 11.46
C PRO A 98 5.22 -11.19 12.29
N LEU A 99 4.67 -10.57 13.34
CA LEU A 99 3.55 -11.16 14.07
C LEU A 99 2.25 -11.13 13.24
N CYS A 100 2.05 -10.07 12.48
CA CYS A 100 0.88 -9.92 11.61
C CYS A 100 1.24 -9.29 10.27
N VAL A 101 0.63 -9.77 9.19
CA VAL A 101 0.72 -9.16 7.86
C VAL A 101 -0.66 -8.76 7.36
N VAL A 102 -0.76 -7.53 6.87
CA VAL A 102 -1.97 -6.98 6.25
C VAL A 102 -1.77 -6.90 4.74
N LEU A 103 -2.70 -7.49 3.97
CA LEU A 103 -2.66 -7.48 2.51
C LEU A 103 -4.06 -7.40 1.90
N ASP A 104 -4.15 -7.09 0.62
CA ASP A 104 -5.41 -7.03 -0.14
C ASP A 104 -6.07 -8.40 -0.35
N GLY A 105 -5.29 -9.49 -0.19
CA GLY A 105 -5.70 -10.88 -0.38
C GLY A 105 -5.49 -11.39 -1.80
N GLY A 106 -4.62 -10.77 -2.56
CA GLY A 106 -4.12 -11.30 -3.82
C GLY A 106 -3.53 -12.70 -3.64
N GLN A 107 -3.86 -13.63 -4.56
CA GLN A 107 -3.48 -15.03 -4.43
C GLN A 107 -1.95 -15.22 -4.45
N GLY A 108 -1.23 -14.41 -5.24
CA GLY A 108 0.23 -14.46 -5.30
C GLY A 108 0.88 -14.13 -3.95
N ALA A 109 0.42 -13.07 -3.29
CA ALA A 109 0.89 -12.68 -1.96
C ALA A 109 0.58 -13.75 -0.91
N LEU A 110 -0.67 -14.26 -0.89
CA LEU A 110 -1.07 -15.32 0.05
C LEU A 110 -0.23 -16.59 -0.07
N THR A 111 0.04 -17.03 -1.29
CA THR A 111 0.86 -18.22 -1.56
C THR A 111 2.29 -18.00 -1.06
N ALA A 112 2.89 -16.86 -1.35
CA ALA A 112 4.24 -16.53 -0.91
C ALA A 112 4.35 -16.44 0.62
N ILE A 113 3.38 -15.74 1.26
CA ILE A 113 3.36 -15.57 2.71
C ILE A 113 3.25 -16.92 3.43
N LYS A 114 2.32 -17.78 3.02
CA LYS A 114 2.17 -19.13 3.63
C LYS A 114 3.42 -19.99 3.47
N ALA A 115 4.16 -19.82 2.38
CA ALA A 115 5.40 -20.55 2.14
C ALA A 115 6.59 -20.00 2.93
N CYS A 116 6.71 -18.67 3.05
CA CYS A 116 7.83 -18.01 3.72
C CYS A 116 7.61 -17.86 5.23
N TRP A 117 6.37 -17.62 5.67
CA TRP A 117 5.98 -17.30 7.03
C TRP A 117 4.78 -18.14 7.47
N PRO A 118 4.98 -19.43 7.78
CA PRO A 118 3.88 -20.36 8.03
C PRO A 118 3.05 -20.05 9.28
N ASN A 119 3.62 -19.31 10.24
CA ASN A 119 2.97 -19.02 11.52
C ASN A 119 2.43 -17.58 11.61
N VAL A 120 2.64 -16.76 10.57
CA VAL A 120 2.22 -15.36 10.58
C VAL A 120 0.70 -15.22 10.61
N MET A 121 0.21 -14.29 11.42
CA MET A 121 -1.21 -13.91 11.38
C MET A 121 -1.49 -13.10 10.10
N ILE A 122 -2.49 -13.51 9.33
CA ILE A 122 -2.87 -12.84 8.09
C ILE A 122 -4.17 -12.06 8.30
N GLN A 123 -4.10 -10.74 8.11
CA GLN A 123 -5.24 -9.83 8.17
C GLN A 123 -5.54 -9.30 6.75
N ARG A 124 -6.78 -9.46 6.31
CA ARG A 124 -7.25 -8.80 5.08
C ARG A 124 -7.34 -7.29 5.30
N CYS A 125 -6.84 -6.52 4.34
CA CYS A 125 -6.95 -5.06 4.38
C CYS A 125 -8.42 -4.63 4.33
N LEU A 126 -8.89 -3.98 5.39
CA LEU A 126 -10.29 -3.54 5.51
C LEU A 126 -10.64 -2.47 4.46
N VAL A 127 -9.68 -1.63 4.09
CA VAL A 127 -9.85 -0.62 3.03
C VAL A 127 -10.07 -1.29 1.68
N HIS A 128 -9.29 -2.34 1.35
CA HIS A 128 -9.49 -3.10 0.12
C HIS A 128 -10.83 -3.85 0.13
N ALA A 129 -11.22 -4.45 1.25
CA ALA A 129 -12.53 -5.08 1.40
C ALA A 129 -13.67 -4.08 1.14
N GLN A 130 -13.60 -2.88 1.73
CA GLN A 130 -14.58 -1.81 1.50
C GLN A 130 -14.58 -1.34 0.02
N ARG A 131 -13.42 -1.21 -0.62
CA ARG A 131 -13.30 -0.83 -2.04
C ARG A 131 -13.95 -1.89 -2.96
N VAL A 132 -13.83 -3.18 -2.64
CA VAL A 132 -14.51 -4.26 -3.37
C VAL A 132 -16.03 -4.07 -3.26
N ILE A 133 -16.57 -3.89 -2.06
CA ILE A 133 -18.01 -3.64 -1.86
C ILE A 133 -18.46 -2.40 -2.66
N ARG A 134 -17.71 -1.29 -2.57
CA ARG A 134 -18.00 -0.07 -3.33
C ARG A 134 -18.05 -0.29 -4.84
N ARG A 135 -17.24 -1.20 -5.39
CA ARG A 135 -17.23 -1.52 -6.82
C ARG A 135 -18.58 -2.10 -7.27
N TYR A 136 -19.24 -2.89 -6.42
CA TYR A 136 -20.54 -3.50 -6.71
C TYR A 136 -21.73 -2.63 -6.33
N THR A 137 -21.64 -1.86 -5.24
CA THR A 137 -22.74 -1.03 -4.74
C THR A 137 -22.67 0.41 -5.25
N THR A 138 -21.57 0.86 -5.81
CA THR A 138 -21.20 2.27 -6.06
C THR A 138 -20.99 3.08 -4.77
N SER A 139 -20.61 4.35 -4.90
CA SER A 139 -20.52 5.28 -3.74
C SER A 139 -21.87 5.90 -3.36
N ARG A 140 -22.89 5.74 -4.20
CA ARG A 140 -24.26 6.23 -4.01
C ARG A 140 -25.26 5.15 -4.39
N PRO A 141 -25.41 4.08 -3.56
CA PRO A 141 -26.31 2.99 -3.87
C PRO A 141 -27.76 3.46 -3.97
N ARG A 142 -28.50 2.95 -4.96
CA ARG A 142 -29.91 3.31 -5.18
C ARG A 142 -30.87 2.40 -4.42
N THR A 143 -30.52 1.10 -4.28
CA THR A 143 -31.35 0.12 -3.58
C THR A 143 -31.09 0.14 -2.08
N ASP A 144 -32.07 -0.21 -1.26
CA ASP A 144 -31.92 -0.22 0.21
C ASP A 144 -30.93 -1.30 0.65
N ALA A 145 -30.92 -2.46 0.01
CA ALA A 145 -29.91 -3.49 0.24
C ALA A 145 -28.49 -2.96 -0.06
N GLY A 146 -28.29 -2.27 -1.18
CA GLY A 146 -27.02 -1.64 -1.55
C GLY A 146 -26.57 -0.58 -0.53
N LYS A 147 -27.50 0.26 -0.05
CA LYS A 147 -27.22 1.25 1.02
C LYS A 147 -26.77 0.58 2.30
N THR A 148 -27.47 -0.49 2.72
CA THR A 148 -27.16 -1.24 3.94
C THR A 148 -25.78 -1.89 3.85
N ILE A 149 -25.49 -2.62 2.76
CA ILE A 149 -24.21 -3.29 2.56
C ILE A 149 -23.05 -2.26 2.50
N TYR A 150 -23.25 -1.14 1.80
CA TYR A 150 -22.24 -0.10 1.72
C TYR A 150 -21.99 0.58 3.08
N ALA A 151 -23.04 0.84 3.85
CA ALA A 151 -22.92 1.37 5.21
C ALA A 151 -22.17 0.42 6.15
N LEU A 152 -22.45 -0.89 6.07
CA LEU A 152 -21.69 -1.91 6.81
C LEU A 152 -20.21 -1.92 6.42
N ALA A 153 -19.89 -1.84 5.14
CA ALA A 153 -18.51 -1.78 4.66
C ALA A 153 -17.77 -0.52 5.15
N LEU A 154 -18.45 0.62 5.21
CA LEU A 154 -17.89 1.85 5.78
C LEU A 154 -17.65 1.74 7.29
N LYS A 155 -18.56 1.09 8.04
CA LYS A 155 -18.37 0.85 9.47
C LYS A 155 -17.18 -0.06 9.73
N LEU A 156 -16.98 -1.09 8.89
CA LEU A 156 -15.85 -2.01 9.01
C LEU A 156 -14.51 -1.29 9.02
N THR A 157 -14.32 -0.27 8.17
CA THR A 157 -13.06 0.49 8.11
C THR A 157 -12.81 1.39 9.33
N ARG A 158 -13.81 1.55 10.19
CA ARG A 158 -13.74 2.36 11.42
C ARG A 158 -13.62 1.53 12.69
N VAL A 159 -13.61 0.21 12.56
CA VAL A 159 -13.42 -0.71 13.69
C VAL A 159 -11.98 -0.58 14.19
N THR A 160 -11.83 -0.23 15.46
CA THR A 160 -10.53 -0.04 16.13
C THR A 160 -10.40 -0.87 17.39
N THR A 161 -11.49 -1.44 17.90
CA THR A 161 -11.50 -2.27 19.12
C THR A 161 -12.13 -3.64 18.86
N LEU A 162 -11.78 -4.60 19.71
CA LEU A 162 -12.35 -5.95 19.65
C LEU A 162 -13.87 -5.97 19.89
N GLU A 163 -14.35 -5.09 20.75
CA GLU A 163 -15.78 -4.95 21.02
C GLU A 163 -16.54 -4.46 19.78
N GLN A 164 -16.04 -3.41 19.13
CA GLN A 164 -16.60 -2.92 17.86
C GLN A 164 -16.57 -4.00 16.75
N ALA A 165 -15.52 -4.84 16.72
CA ALA A 165 -15.43 -5.94 15.78
C ALA A 165 -16.53 -6.98 16.03
N ARG A 166 -16.77 -7.34 17.29
CA ARG A 166 -17.85 -8.25 17.69
C ARG A 166 -19.23 -7.70 17.33
N GLU A 167 -19.50 -6.44 17.66
CA GLU A 167 -20.75 -5.77 17.29
C GLU A 167 -20.96 -5.73 15.78
N TRP A 168 -19.90 -5.50 14.99
CA TRP A 168 -19.99 -5.49 13.55
C TRP A 168 -20.34 -6.87 12.99
N THR A 169 -19.80 -7.94 13.58
CA THR A 169 -20.03 -9.33 13.15
C THR A 169 -21.48 -9.80 13.39
N LEU A 170 -22.18 -9.18 14.34
CA LEU A 170 -23.58 -9.52 14.68
C LEU A 170 -24.62 -8.80 13.80
N ARG A 171 -24.22 -7.99 12.83
CA ARG A 171 -25.08 -7.20 11.93
C ARG A 171 -25.17 -7.78 10.53
#